data_c139238e6c4e3e99b6a16ddf429b5e64
#
_entry.id   c139238e6c4e3e99b6a16ddf429b5e64
#
_cell.length_a   1.000
_cell.length_b   1.000
_cell.length_c   1.000
_cell.angle_alpha   90.00
_cell.angle_beta   90.00
_cell.angle_gamma   90.00
#
_symmetry.space_group_name_H-M   'P 1'
#
loop_
_entity.id
_entity.type
_entity.pdbx_description
1 polymer ?
#
loop_
_entity_poly.entity_id
_entity_poly.type
_entity_poly.pdbx_seq_one_letter_code
_entity_poly.pdbx_strand_id
1 'polypeptide(L)'
;LVGSEMCIRDRLQLIQEKTIERVSGTKRIELDFRLLVATNRNLEEEVQRGLFRSDLFYRLNVIRVHIPPLRQRPEDILPMAHQFLERFCKEYGKQLALSPRFVAFLEQYPWPGNVRQLENLMERLVITAQNPILDITALPLEYNSGGSAPDLPSQEGTLAERMDAFEGQIIRDSYRRCGTTVAVAKELGISQATAVRKIAKYVKDRKE
;
A
#
# COMPACT_ATOMS: atom_id res chain seq x y z
N LEU A 1 13.84 9.70 28.09
CA LEU A 1 14.31 8.40 28.57
C LEU A 1 13.27 7.77 29.46
N VAL A 2 12.16 7.31 28.92
CA VAL A 2 11.11 6.62 29.66
C VAL A 2 11.02 5.18 29.16
N GLY A 3 11.91 4.37 29.67
CA GLY A 3 11.95 2.95 29.40
C GLY A 3 12.60 2.20 30.53
N SER A 4 12.25 2.56 31.79
CA SER A 4 12.69 1.78 32.92
C SER A 4 11.94 0.44 32.92
N GLU A 5 12.62 -0.63 33.31
CA GLU A 5 12.01 -1.96 33.48
C GLU A 5 10.77 -1.93 34.37
N MET A 6 10.67 -0.95 35.28
CA MET A 6 9.54 -0.70 36.14
C MET A 6 8.27 -0.34 35.35
N CYS A 7 8.36 0.53 34.31
CA CYS A 7 7.23 0.84 33.44
C CYS A 7 6.74 -0.37 32.61
N ILE A 8 7.64 -1.29 32.27
CA ILE A 8 7.28 -2.50 31.51
C ILE A 8 6.53 -3.47 32.43
N ARG A 9 6.98 -3.63 33.66
CA ARG A 9 6.33 -4.46 34.68
C ARG A 9 4.91 -3.94 34.99
N ASP A 10 4.74 -2.63 35.15
CA ASP A 10 3.44 -2.01 35.45
C ASP A 10 2.45 -2.23 34.29
N ARG A 11 2.90 -2.13 33.04
CA ARG A 11 2.06 -2.43 31.86
C ARG A 11 1.65 -3.90 31.80
N LEU A 12 2.57 -4.81 32.11
CA LEU A 12 2.27 -6.24 32.17
C LEU A 12 1.25 -6.54 33.30
N GLN A 13 1.44 -5.94 34.47
CA GLN A 13 0.54 -6.06 35.61
C GLN A 13 -0.87 -5.54 35.29
N LEU A 14 -0.98 -4.41 34.59
CA LEU A 14 -2.27 -3.89 34.11
C LEU A 14 -3.02 -4.91 33.23
N ILE A 15 -2.31 -5.56 32.31
CA ILE A 15 -2.90 -6.57 31.41
C ILE A 15 -3.28 -7.84 32.17
N GLN A 16 -2.52 -8.22 33.20
CA GLN A 16 -2.71 -9.44 33.95
C GLN A 16 -3.78 -9.30 35.05
N GLU A 17 -3.66 -8.26 35.86
CA GLU A 17 -4.45 -8.08 37.08
C GLU A 17 -5.59 -7.08 36.89
N LYS A 18 -5.63 -6.35 35.79
CA LYS A 18 -6.58 -5.26 35.53
C LYS A 18 -6.58 -4.21 36.65
N THR A 19 -5.42 -4.01 37.27
CA THR A 19 -5.24 -3.04 38.36
C THR A 19 -4.13 -2.07 38.04
N ILE A 20 -4.27 -0.85 38.52
CA ILE A 20 -3.23 0.19 38.44
C ILE A 20 -3.00 0.77 39.82
N GLU A 21 -1.77 1.19 40.07
CA GLU A 21 -1.43 2.01 41.25
C GLU A 21 -1.06 3.42 40.77
N ARG A 22 -1.50 4.43 41.48
CA ARG A 22 -1.09 5.81 41.17
C ARG A 22 0.38 6.02 41.51
N VAL A 23 1.07 6.83 40.74
CA VAL A 23 2.43 7.24 41.07
C VAL A 23 2.42 7.91 42.44
N SER A 24 3.21 7.40 43.38
CA SER A 24 3.25 7.78 44.81
C SER A 24 2.03 7.42 45.61
N GLY A 25 1.14 6.52 45.15
CA GLY A 25 -0.01 6.00 45.88
C GLY A 25 0.13 4.52 46.15
N THR A 26 -0.44 4.07 47.30
CA THR A 26 -0.47 2.64 47.69
C THR A 26 -1.82 1.98 47.40
N LYS A 27 -2.78 2.75 46.87
CA LYS A 27 -4.12 2.26 46.60
C LYS A 27 -4.22 1.65 45.21
N ARG A 28 -4.53 0.36 45.15
CA ARG A 28 -4.86 -0.34 43.91
C ARG A 28 -6.25 0.07 43.42
N ILE A 29 -6.34 0.35 42.13
CA ILE A 29 -7.59 0.69 41.46
C ILE A 29 -7.89 -0.42 40.47
N GLU A 30 -8.99 -1.12 40.66
CA GLU A 30 -9.47 -2.11 39.68
C GLU A 30 -10.07 -1.41 38.48
N LEU A 31 -9.74 -1.92 37.30
CA LEU A 31 -10.21 -1.40 36.00
C LEU A 31 -11.01 -2.46 35.26
N ASP A 32 -12.19 -2.09 34.82
CA ASP A 32 -12.95 -2.91 33.88
C ASP A 32 -12.74 -2.38 32.45
N PHE A 33 -11.97 -3.12 31.65
CA PHE A 33 -11.68 -2.77 30.28
C PHE A 33 -11.53 -4.00 29.38
N ARG A 34 -11.79 -3.80 28.10
CA ARG A 34 -11.52 -4.76 27.03
C ARG A 34 -10.29 -4.32 26.26
N LEU A 35 -9.27 -5.18 26.24
CA LEU A 35 -8.02 -4.91 25.52
C LEU A 35 -8.14 -5.38 24.07
N LEU A 36 -7.89 -4.47 23.15
CA LEU A 36 -7.77 -4.74 21.71
C LEU A 36 -6.36 -4.33 21.26
N VAL A 37 -5.65 -5.25 20.63
CA VAL A 37 -4.29 -5.04 20.15
C VAL A 37 -4.25 -5.29 18.66
N ALA A 38 -3.62 -4.40 17.91
CA ALA A 38 -3.42 -4.55 16.47
C ALA A 38 -1.94 -4.40 16.12
N THR A 39 -1.45 -5.26 15.24
CA THR A 39 -0.08 -5.20 14.71
C THR A 39 -0.05 -5.77 13.30
N ASN A 40 0.86 -5.27 12.48
CA ASN A 40 1.19 -5.82 11.18
C ASN A 40 2.42 -6.74 11.20
N ARG A 41 3.02 -6.96 12.39
CA ARG A 41 4.19 -7.82 12.55
C ARG A 41 3.77 -9.23 12.94
N ASN A 42 4.55 -10.22 12.52
CA ASN A 42 4.42 -11.58 13.01
C ASN A 42 5.06 -11.69 14.41
N LEU A 43 4.23 -11.61 15.45
CA LEU A 43 4.72 -11.61 16.83
C LEU A 43 5.41 -12.94 17.20
N GLU A 44 5.06 -14.06 16.59
CA GLU A 44 5.71 -15.36 16.82
C GLU A 44 7.18 -15.33 16.37
N GLU A 45 7.44 -14.77 15.18
CA GLU A 45 8.80 -14.58 14.69
C GLU A 45 9.59 -13.57 15.54
N GLU A 46 8.93 -12.48 15.98
CA GLU A 46 9.55 -11.47 16.84
C GLU A 46 9.95 -12.07 18.22
N VAL A 47 9.13 -12.98 18.76
CA VAL A 47 9.47 -13.73 19.99
C VAL A 47 10.66 -14.65 19.76
N GLN A 48 10.68 -15.40 18.65
CA GLN A 48 11.81 -16.27 18.31
C GLN A 48 13.14 -15.52 18.14
N ARG A 49 13.07 -14.29 17.61
CA ARG A 49 14.21 -13.38 17.46
C ARG A 49 14.61 -12.66 18.76
N GLY A 50 13.86 -12.85 19.85
CA GLY A 50 14.09 -12.14 21.11
C GLY A 50 13.71 -10.65 21.10
N LEU A 51 13.02 -10.18 20.04
CA LEU A 51 12.60 -8.79 19.88
C LEU A 51 11.25 -8.49 20.55
N PHE A 52 10.51 -9.52 20.92
CA PHE A 52 9.25 -9.42 21.66
C PHE A 52 9.22 -10.41 22.82
N ARG A 53 8.76 -9.98 23.98
CA ARG A 53 8.72 -10.84 25.18
C ARG A 53 7.68 -11.93 25.04
N SER A 54 8.05 -13.15 25.34
CA SER A 54 7.17 -14.32 25.29
C SER A 54 6.00 -14.25 26.27
N ASP A 55 6.26 -13.74 27.49
CA ASP A 55 5.23 -13.59 28.53
C ASP A 55 4.10 -12.65 28.09
N LEU A 56 4.44 -11.53 27.47
CA LEU A 56 3.49 -10.58 26.90
C LEU A 56 2.75 -11.18 25.69
N PHE A 57 3.47 -11.89 24.83
CA PHE A 57 2.87 -12.54 23.65
C PHE A 57 1.73 -13.50 24.06
N TYR A 58 1.98 -14.42 25.00
CA TYR A 58 0.95 -15.37 25.45
C TYR A 58 -0.24 -14.69 26.14
N ARG A 59 -0.03 -13.53 26.73
CA ARG A 59 -1.12 -12.78 27.38
C ARG A 59 -1.99 -12.02 26.40
N LEU A 60 -1.39 -11.53 25.29
CA LEU A 60 -2.11 -10.81 24.23
C LEU A 60 -2.78 -11.75 23.23
N ASN A 61 -2.16 -12.90 22.96
CA ASN A 61 -2.58 -13.82 21.89
C ASN A 61 -3.66 -14.82 22.36
N VAL A 62 -4.70 -14.34 23.04
CA VAL A 62 -5.82 -15.18 23.51
C VAL A 62 -6.83 -15.45 22.40
N ILE A 63 -7.22 -14.41 21.67
CA ILE A 63 -8.11 -14.51 20.52
C ILE A 63 -7.45 -13.76 19.37
N ARG A 64 -7.06 -14.50 18.33
CA ARG A 64 -6.45 -13.94 17.13
C ARG A 64 -7.51 -13.70 16.06
N VAL A 65 -7.62 -12.47 15.60
CA VAL A 65 -8.42 -12.10 14.43
C VAL A 65 -7.48 -11.74 13.29
N HIS A 66 -7.47 -12.56 12.24
CA HIS A 66 -6.70 -12.25 11.04
C HIS A 66 -7.56 -11.43 10.07
N ILE A 67 -7.10 -10.23 9.72
CA ILE A 67 -7.75 -9.38 8.73
C ILE A 67 -6.99 -9.55 7.41
N PRO A 68 -7.59 -10.20 6.39
CA PRO A 68 -6.95 -10.39 5.12
C PRO A 68 -6.75 -9.05 4.39
N PRO A 69 -5.72 -8.93 3.55
CA PRO A 69 -5.52 -7.74 2.73
C PRO A 69 -6.66 -7.57 1.72
N LEU A 70 -6.90 -6.33 1.28
CA LEU A 70 -8.05 -5.96 0.44
C LEU A 70 -8.12 -6.77 -0.87
N ARG A 71 -6.96 -7.11 -1.46
CA ARG A 71 -6.86 -7.98 -2.65
C ARG A 71 -7.41 -9.40 -2.47
N GLN A 72 -7.57 -9.88 -1.24
CA GLN A 72 -8.15 -11.19 -0.91
C GLN A 72 -9.65 -11.13 -0.59
N ARG A 73 -10.23 -9.93 -0.61
CA ARG A 73 -11.66 -9.69 -0.38
C ARG A 73 -12.19 -8.65 -1.38
N PRO A 74 -12.17 -8.97 -2.68
CA PRO A 74 -12.56 -8.05 -3.75
C PRO A 74 -14.02 -7.57 -3.61
N GLU A 75 -14.89 -8.38 -3.03
CA GLU A 75 -16.29 -8.06 -2.74
C GLU A 75 -16.47 -6.85 -1.81
N ASP A 76 -15.48 -6.54 -0.97
CA ASP A 76 -15.53 -5.39 -0.06
C ASP A 76 -15.10 -4.08 -0.74
N ILE A 77 -14.42 -4.13 -1.89
CA ILE A 77 -13.82 -2.94 -2.53
C ILE A 77 -14.89 -1.94 -2.93
N LEU A 78 -15.91 -2.37 -3.68
CA LEU A 78 -16.95 -1.48 -4.17
C LEU A 78 -17.83 -0.89 -3.05
N PRO A 79 -18.31 -1.68 -2.08
CA PRO A 79 -19.04 -1.15 -0.93
C PRO A 79 -18.24 -0.08 -0.17
N MET A 80 -16.95 -0.33 0.08
CA MET A 80 -16.06 0.63 0.73
C MET A 80 -15.86 1.89 -0.12
N ALA A 81 -15.63 1.75 -1.43
CA ALA A 81 -15.46 2.88 -2.32
C ALA A 81 -16.72 3.78 -2.34
N HIS A 82 -17.90 3.18 -2.37
CA HIS A 82 -19.16 3.92 -2.29
C HIS A 82 -19.32 4.63 -0.95
N GLN A 83 -19.00 3.97 0.16
CA GLN A 83 -19.05 4.57 1.50
C GLN A 83 -18.09 5.77 1.61
N PHE A 84 -16.87 5.63 1.11
CA PHE A 84 -15.91 6.74 1.09
C PHE A 84 -16.38 7.88 0.18
N LEU A 85 -16.90 7.55 -1.02
CA LEU A 85 -17.44 8.55 -1.93
C LEU A 85 -18.55 9.36 -1.26
N GLU A 86 -19.54 8.69 -0.66
CA GLU A 86 -20.65 9.34 0.02
C GLU A 86 -20.18 10.23 1.17
N ARG A 87 -19.27 9.72 2.02
CA ARG A 87 -18.69 10.46 3.14
C ARG A 87 -17.99 11.72 2.66
N PHE A 88 -17.09 11.62 1.69
CA PHE A 88 -16.33 12.76 1.19
C PHE A 88 -17.18 13.71 0.36
N CYS A 89 -18.13 13.21 -0.42
CA CYS A 89 -19.10 14.08 -1.12
C CYS A 89 -19.90 14.94 -0.15
N LYS A 90 -20.33 14.38 0.98
CA LYS A 90 -21.03 15.11 2.04
C LYS A 90 -20.10 16.14 2.71
N GLU A 91 -18.86 15.76 3.00
CA GLU A 91 -17.86 16.61 3.67
C GLU A 91 -17.46 17.81 2.80
N TYR A 92 -17.23 17.59 1.50
CA TYR A 92 -16.79 18.63 0.56
C TYR A 92 -17.93 19.30 -0.25
N GLY A 93 -19.19 18.97 0.05
CA GLY A 93 -20.37 19.58 -0.60
C GLY A 93 -20.48 19.28 -2.09
N LYS A 94 -20.01 18.10 -2.54
CA LYS A 94 -20.03 17.65 -3.93
C LYS A 94 -21.06 16.54 -4.13
N GLN A 95 -21.46 16.33 -5.40
CA GLN A 95 -22.27 15.19 -5.82
C GLN A 95 -21.58 14.52 -6.99
N LEU A 96 -21.03 13.34 -6.75
CA LEU A 96 -20.20 12.61 -7.70
C LEU A 96 -20.73 11.18 -7.85
N ALA A 97 -20.58 10.62 -9.06
CA ALA A 97 -20.88 9.23 -9.36
C ALA A 97 -19.65 8.53 -9.97
N LEU A 98 -19.57 7.23 -9.82
CA LEU A 98 -18.49 6.43 -10.42
C LEU A 98 -18.91 6.00 -11.83
N SER A 99 -17.99 6.12 -12.81
CA SER A 99 -18.21 5.55 -14.14
C SER A 99 -18.06 4.02 -14.10
N PRO A 100 -18.69 3.26 -15.01
CA PRO A 100 -18.50 1.82 -15.11
C PRO A 100 -17.03 1.42 -15.32
N ARG A 101 -16.25 2.22 -16.03
CA ARG A 101 -14.82 2.02 -16.25
C ARG A 101 -14.03 2.18 -14.96
N PHE A 102 -14.39 3.14 -14.15
CA PHE A 102 -13.74 3.37 -12.85
C PHE A 102 -14.07 2.23 -11.87
N VAL A 103 -15.31 1.74 -11.87
CA VAL A 103 -15.71 0.56 -11.08
C VAL A 103 -14.85 -0.66 -11.45
N ALA A 104 -14.72 -0.96 -12.75
CA ALA A 104 -13.88 -2.06 -13.21
C ALA A 104 -12.39 -1.90 -12.80
N PHE A 105 -11.88 -0.67 -12.81
CA PHE A 105 -10.54 -0.38 -12.31
C PHE A 105 -10.41 -0.69 -10.81
N LEU A 106 -11.36 -0.25 -9.98
CA LEU A 106 -11.35 -0.49 -8.54
C LEU A 106 -11.26 -1.97 -8.20
N GLU A 107 -11.99 -2.83 -8.92
CA GLU A 107 -12.02 -4.28 -8.73
C GLU A 107 -10.71 -4.97 -9.15
N GLN A 108 -10.05 -4.46 -10.18
CA GLN A 108 -8.84 -5.07 -10.75
C GLN A 108 -7.55 -4.60 -10.09
N TYR A 109 -7.56 -3.45 -9.43
CA TYR A 109 -6.34 -2.90 -8.83
C TYR A 109 -5.93 -3.69 -7.58
N PRO A 110 -4.64 -4.02 -7.38
CA PRO A 110 -4.17 -4.92 -6.32
C PRO A 110 -4.15 -4.33 -4.90
N TRP A 111 -4.36 -3.04 -4.75
CA TRP A 111 -4.44 -2.31 -3.47
C TRP A 111 -3.30 -2.64 -2.49
N PRO A 112 -2.03 -2.41 -2.83
CA PRO A 112 -0.90 -2.71 -1.94
C PRO A 112 -0.98 -1.98 -0.60
N GLY A 113 -1.53 -0.77 -0.55
CA GLY A 113 -1.80 0.00 0.66
C GLY A 113 -3.16 -0.30 1.31
N ASN A 114 -3.86 -1.36 0.84
CA ASN A 114 -5.15 -1.80 1.37
C ASN A 114 -6.21 -0.68 1.45
N VAL A 115 -7.05 -0.74 2.48
CA VAL A 115 -8.17 0.20 2.70
C VAL A 115 -7.70 1.65 2.78
N ARG A 116 -6.56 1.92 3.41
CA ARG A 116 -6.01 3.29 3.52
C ARG A 116 -5.67 3.90 2.15
N GLN A 117 -5.16 3.09 1.24
CA GLN A 117 -4.88 3.56 -0.13
C GLN A 117 -6.16 3.85 -0.90
N LEU A 118 -7.17 2.98 -0.76
CA LEU A 118 -8.49 3.19 -1.37
C LEU A 118 -9.14 4.48 -0.83
N GLU A 119 -9.15 4.66 0.49
CA GLU A 119 -9.67 5.85 1.16
C GLU A 119 -9.00 7.13 0.65
N ASN A 120 -7.66 7.17 0.66
CA ASN A 120 -6.89 8.33 0.19
C ASN A 120 -7.14 8.64 -1.29
N LEU A 121 -7.28 7.60 -2.13
CA LEU A 121 -7.61 7.79 -3.55
C LEU A 121 -8.99 8.43 -3.69
N MET A 122 -10.00 7.90 -2.99
CA MET A 122 -11.37 8.41 -3.07
C MET A 122 -11.46 9.86 -2.58
N GLU A 123 -10.80 10.18 -1.46
CA GLU A 123 -10.73 11.55 -0.95
C GLU A 123 -10.10 12.51 -1.96
N ARG A 124 -8.92 12.16 -2.49
CA ARG A 124 -8.20 12.96 -3.49
C ARG A 124 -9.05 13.20 -4.73
N LEU A 125 -9.73 12.16 -5.23
CA LEU A 125 -10.59 12.29 -6.41
C LEU A 125 -11.80 13.19 -6.14
N VAL A 126 -12.41 13.10 -4.98
CA VAL A 126 -13.52 14.01 -4.60
C VAL A 126 -13.03 15.45 -4.54
N ILE A 127 -11.89 15.71 -3.89
CA ILE A 127 -11.34 17.07 -3.78
C ILE A 127 -11.03 17.66 -5.16
N THR A 128 -10.39 16.89 -6.04
CA THR A 128 -9.90 17.36 -7.35
C THR A 128 -10.93 17.26 -8.47
N ALA A 129 -12.09 16.63 -8.23
CA ALA A 129 -13.12 16.44 -9.26
C ALA A 129 -13.62 17.76 -9.83
N GLN A 130 -13.54 17.89 -11.15
CA GLN A 130 -14.12 18.98 -11.93
C GLN A 130 -15.45 18.58 -12.60
N ASN A 131 -15.67 17.28 -12.79
CA ASN A 131 -16.86 16.70 -13.40
C ASN A 131 -17.69 15.91 -12.38
N PRO A 132 -19.00 15.80 -12.55
CA PRO A 132 -19.86 15.04 -11.64
C PRO A 132 -19.68 13.52 -11.74
N ILE A 133 -18.95 13.03 -12.75
CA ILE A 133 -18.66 11.61 -12.95
C ILE A 133 -17.16 11.39 -12.83
N LEU A 134 -16.76 10.56 -11.88
CA LEU A 134 -15.39 10.09 -11.71
C LEU A 134 -15.10 8.97 -12.71
N ASP A 135 -14.15 9.20 -13.58
CA ASP A 135 -13.70 8.23 -14.58
C ASP A 135 -12.20 7.95 -14.42
N ILE A 136 -11.69 6.92 -15.10
CA ILE A 136 -10.27 6.54 -15.10
C ILE A 136 -9.33 7.67 -15.51
N THR A 137 -9.83 8.64 -16.30
CA THR A 137 -9.08 9.85 -16.70
C THR A 137 -8.74 10.77 -15.53
N ALA A 138 -9.47 10.68 -14.43
CA ALA A 138 -9.20 11.43 -13.21
C ALA A 138 -8.16 10.78 -12.29
N LEU A 139 -7.74 9.54 -12.63
CA LEU A 139 -6.77 8.80 -11.82
C LEU A 139 -5.40 9.49 -11.86
N PRO A 140 -4.71 9.59 -10.70
CA PRO A 140 -3.32 9.99 -10.65
C PRO A 140 -2.44 9.05 -11.47
N LEU A 141 -1.33 9.57 -12.01
CA LEU A 141 -0.41 8.82 -12.89
C LEU A 141 0.09 7.52 -12.26
N GLU A 142 0.25 7.49 -10.95
CA GLU A 142 0.66 6.31 -10.18
C GLU A 142 -0.29 5.10 -10.30
N TYR A 143 -1.56 5.34 -10.65
CA TYR A 143 -2.58 4.30 -10.87
C TYR A 143 -2.76 3.92 -12.35
N ASN A 144 -2.29 4.76 -13.27
CA ASN A 144 -2.38 4.51 -14.71
C ASN A 144 -1.33 3.49 -15.21
N SER A 145 -0.28 3.27 -14.44
CA SER A 145 0.69 2.21 -14.69
C SER A 145 0.10 0.93 -14.12
N GLY A 146 -0.55 0.13 -14.98
CA GLY A 146 -1.28 -1.08 -14.58
C GLY A 146 -0.54 -1.93 -13.55
N GLY A 147 -0.92 -1.81 -12.29
CA GLY A 147 -0.65 -2.74 -11.20
C GLY A 147 0.78 -2.98 -10.74
N SER A 148 1.75 -2.36 -11.36
CA SER A 148 3.13 -2.33 -10.87
C SER A 148 3.52 -0.88 -10.68
N ALA A 149 3.83 -0.47 -9.44
CA ALA A 149 4.83 0.57 -9.29
C ALA A 149 5.95 0.19 -10.27
N PRO A 150 6.50 1.12 -11.08
CA PRO A 150 7.64 0.76 -11.87
C PRO A 150 8.61 0.08 -10.90
N ASP A 151 8.90 -1.22 -11.13
CA ASP A 151 9.99 -1.88 -10.44
C ASP A 151 11.19 -0.99 -10.69
N LEU A 152 11.43 -0.08 -9.77
CA LEU A 152 12.70 0.61 -9.72
C LEU A 152 13.71 -0.52 -9.62
N PRO A 153 14.58 -0.67 -10.63
CA PRO A 153 15.56 -1.74 -10.65
C PRO A 153 16.22 -1.76 -9.28
N SER A 154 16.30 -2.94 -8.71
CA SER A 154 16.81 -3.23 -7.37
C SER A 154 17.87 -2.21 -6.98
N GLN A 155 17.76 -1.63 -5.76
CA GLN A 155 18.65 -0.53 -5.32
C GLN A 155 20.14 -0.94 -5.25
N GLU A 156 20.45 -2.17 -5.59
CA GLU A 156 21.79 -2.76 -5.68
C GLU A 156 22.35 -2.57 -7.09
N GLY A 157 23.51 -1.98 -7.19
CA GLY A 157 24.24 -1.72 -8.43
C GLY A 157 24.71 -0.28 -8.58
N THR A 158 25.67 -0.09 -9.49
CA THR A 158 26.21 1.22 -9.85
C THR A 158 25.15 2.09 -10.56
N LEU A 159 25.33 3.40 -10.53
CA LEU A 159 24.42 4.32 -11.25
C LEU A 159 24.27 3.95 -12.74
N ALA A 160 25.37 3.52 -13.38
CA ALA A 160 25.36 3.11 -14.78
C ALA A 160 24.48 1.88 -15.03
N GLU A 161 24.55 0.87 -14.16
CA GLU A 161 23.72 -0.34 -14.23
C GLU A 161 22.24 -0.04 -14.01
N ARG A 162 21.95 0.83 -13.05
CA ARG A 162 20.57 1.28 -12.77
C ARG A 162 19.98 2.08 -13.94
N MET A 163 20.76 2.96 -14.55
CA MET A 163 20.36 3.71 -15.75
C MET A 163 20.11 2.79 -16.93
N ASP A 164 20.99 1.80 -17.16
CA ASP A 164 20.86 0.82 -18.25
C ASP A 164 19.60 -0.04 -18.06
N ALA A 165 19.34 -0.50 -16.86
CA ALA A 165 18.14 -1.27 -16.52
C ALA A 165 16.85 -0.47 -16.74
N PHE A 166 16.83 0.79 -16.31
CA PHE A 166 15.70 1.71 -16.49
C PHE A 166 15.45 2.04 -17.96
N GLU A 167 16.51 2.32 -18.72
CA GLU A 167 16.42 2.53 -20.15
C GLU A 167 15.87 1.29 -20.86
N GLY A 168 16.36 0.10 -20.48
CA GLY A 168 15.87 -1.16 -21.01
C GLY A 168 14.38 -1.38 -20.74
N GLN A 169 13.89 -0.98 -19.59
CA GLN A 169 12.47 -1.08 -19.25
C GLN A 169 11.61 -0.17 -20.13
N ILE A 170 11.99 1.10 -20.29
CA ILE A 170 11.29 2.06 -21.15
C ILE A 170 11.20 1.54 -22.59
N ILE A 171 12.32 1.03 -23.13
CA ILE A 171 12.37 0.50 -24.50
C ILE A 171 11.47 -0.73 -24.67
N ARG A 172 11.47 -1.66 -23.71
CA ARG A 172 10.60 -2.86 -23.76
C ARG A 172 9.12 -2.48 -23.70
N ASP A 173 8.75 -1.57 -22.82
CA ASP A 173 7.36 -1.16 -22.65
C ASP A 173 6.84 -0.39 -23.87
N SER A 174 7.65 0.50 -24.43
CA SER A 174 7.33 1.18 -25.69
C SER A 174 7.19 0.20 -26.86
N TYR A 175 8.09 -0.78 -26.95
CA TYR A 175 8.03 -1.78 -28.01
C TYR A 175 6.81 -2.71 -27.90
N ARG A 176 6.39 -3.08 -26.66
CA ARG A 176 5.15 -3.85 -26.43
C ARG A 176 3.91 -3.10 -26.88
N ARG A 177 3.87 -1.76 -26.66
CA ARG A 177 2.72 -0.93 -27.06
C ARG A 177 2.70 -0.67 -28.57
N CYS A 178 3.84 -0.34 -29.14
CA CYS A 178 3.95 0.15 -30.50
C CYS A 178 4.21 -0.93 -31.56
N GLY A 179 4.82 -2.06 -31.20
CA GLY A 179 5.09 -3.19 -32.08
C GLY A 179 6.13 -2.97 -33.17
N THR A 180 6.47 -1.72 -33.51
CA THR A 180 7.40 -1.38 -34.59
C THR A 180 8.49 -0.40 -34.15
N THR A 181 9.68 -0.54 -34.72
CA THR A 181 10.84 0.32 -34.43
C THR A 181 10.61 1.79 -34.79
N VAL A 182 9.84 2.05 -35.86
CA VAL A 182 9.49 3.41 -36.29
C VAL A 182 8.56 4.10 -35.29
N ALA A 183 7.55 3.38 -34.81
CA ALA A 183 6.61 3.91 -33.83
C ALA A 183 7.28 4.17 -32.46
N VAL A 184 8.17 3.26 -32.00
CA VAL A 184 9.00 3.45 -30.81
C VAL A 184 9.90 4.68 -30.93
N ALA A 185 10.56 4.88 -32.11
CA ALA A 185 11.39 6.05 -32.36
C ALA A 185 10.59 7.35 -32.21
N LYS A 186 9.37 7.38 -32.76
CA LYS A 186 8.47 8.54 -32.69
C LYS A 186 7.96 8.78 -31.26
N GLU A 187 7.55 7.71 -30.55
CA GLU A 187 7.05 7.82 -29.16
C GLU A 187 8.11 8.33 -28.19
N LEU A 188 9.35 7.84 -28.33
CA LEU A 188 10.45 8.19 -27.43
C LEU A 188 11.28 9.40 -27.89
N GLY A 189 10.94 10.02 -29.02
CA GLY A 189 11.66 11.19 -29.56
C GLY A 189 13.11 10.92 -29.95
N ILE A 190 13.45 9.67 -30.35
CA ILE A 190 14.81 9.26 -30.75
C ILE A 190 14.88 8.91 -32.23
N SER A 191 16.11 8.89 -32.79
CA SER A 191 16.28 8.49 -34.17
C SER A 191 15.93 7.01 -34.39
N GLN A 192 15.44 6.66 -35.58
CA GLN A 192 15.12 5.27 -35.93
C GLN A 192 16.34 4.35 -35.78
N ALA A 193 17.53 4.79 -36.15
CA ALA A 193 18.76 4.02 -35.95
C ALA A 193 19.05 3.74 -34.48
N THR A 194 18.81 4.72 -33.61
CA THR A 194 18.94 4.58 -32.16
C THR A 194 17.89 3.59 -31.60
N ALA A 195 16.65 3.68 -32.06
CA ALA A 195 15.58 2.76 -31.65
C ALA A 195 15.90 1.31 -32.04
N VAL A 196 16.35 1.06 -33.25
CA VAL A 196 16.76 -0.26 -33.73
C VAL A 196 17.88 -0.85 -32.87
N ARG A 197 18.93 -0.07 -32.58
CA ARG A 197 20.06 -0.51 -31.77
C ARG A 197 19.62 -0.84 -30.32
N LYS A 198 18.77 0.01 -29.72
CA LYS A 198 18.29 -0.19 -28.37
C LYS A 198 17.30 -1.36 -28.25
N ILE A 199 16.43 -1.55 -29.22
CA ILE A 199 15.53 -2.71 -29.29
C ILE A 199 16.34 -3.99 -29.47
N ALA A 200 17.39 -4.01 -30.30
CA ALA A 200 18.28 -5.15 -30.41
C ALA A 200 18.90 -5.49 -29.04
N LYS A 201 19.47 -4.49 -28.36
CA LYS A 201 20.12 -4.67 -27.04
C LYS A 201 19.16 -5.16 -25.95
N TYR A 202 17.95 -4.61 -25.82
CA TYR A 202 17.10 -4.84 -24.65
C TYR A 202 15.93 -5.81 -24.89
N VAL A 203 15.57 -6.10 -26.13
CA VAL A 203 14.42 -6.94 -26.49
C VAL A 203 14.85 -8.25 -27.13
N LYS A 204 15.92 -8.26 -27.96
CA LYS A 204 16.35 -9.43 -28.71
C LYS A 204 17.46 -10.26 -28.05
N ASP A 205 18.27 -9.69 -27.15
CA ASP A 205 19.39 -10.38 -26.47
C ASP A 205 18.95 -11.33 -25.32
N ARG A 206 17.68 -11.70 -25.22
CA ARG A 206 17.18 -12.67 -24.24
C ARG A 206 16.68 -13.96 -24.92
N LYS A 207 17.51 -14.50 -25.80
CA LYS A 207 17.41 -15.90 -26.27
C LYS A 207 18.74 -16.59 -25.98
N GLU A 208 18.96 -16.88 -24.70
CA GLU A 208 19.76 -18.01 -24.22
C GLU A 208 19.31 -18.33 -22.78
#